data_100a3a941fee1682ee44d6f755e68359
#
_entry.id   100a3a941fee1682ee44d6f755e68359
#
_cell.length_a   1.000
_cell.length_b   1.000
_cell.length_c   1.000
_cell.angle_alpha   90.00
_cell.angle_beta   90.00
_cell.angle_gamma   90.00
#
_symmetry.space_group_name_H-M   'P 1'
#
loop_
_entity.id
_entity.type
_entity.pdbx_description
1 polymer ?
#
loop_
_entity_poly.entity_id
_entity_poly.type
_entity_poly.pdbx_seq_one_letter_code
_entity_poly.pdbx_strand_id
1 'polypeptide(L)'
;MPTRCRMWPMRLAGIALLLGCGPVLAAPSTFGSVVGNAVLCLDHVDTAYFRSYLAASFGPAYKHEGGAWWFTVDANLWGIAITDVLVGDDSSNAGFIAAVADAAPDKLDEAIIAATGLHHVKLDASAFPLRRSGPGSKIVYFNSKSKIYCDRYQALAPGPP
;
A
#
# COMPACT_ATOMS: atom_id res chain seq x y z
N MET A 1 -3.61 -12.81 -79.64
CA MET A 1 -3.34 -13.96 -78.74
C MET A 1 -3.24 -13.40 -77.34
N PRO A 2 -4.18 -13.66 -76.50
CA PRO A 2 -4.15 -13.09 -75.11
C PRO A 2 -3.50 -14.08 -74.17
N THR A 3 -2.50 -13.62 -73.44
CA THR A 3 -1.79 -14.30 -72.37
C THR A 3 -2.62 -14.27 -71.12
N ARG A 4 -3.00 -15.44 -70.59
CA ARG A 4 -3.77 -15.61 -69.32
C ARG A 4 -2.83 -15.46 -68.17
N CYS A 5 -3.06 -14.43 -67.34
CA CYS A 5 -2.48 -14.32 -65.98
C CYS A 5 -3.21 -15.28 -65.03
N ARG A 6 -2.45 -16.24 -64.50
CA ARG A 6 -2.90 -17.24 -63.54
C ARG A 6 -2.78 -16.62 -62.11
N MET A 7 -3.89 -16.23 -61.51
CA MET A 7 -3.93 -15.79 -60.11
C MET A 7 -3.78 -16.99 -59.20
N TRP A 8 -2.74 -16.95 -58.37
CA TRP A 8 -2.48 -17.91 -57.29
C TRP A 8 -3.16 -17.39 -56.01
N PRO A 9 -3.96 -18.17 -55.27
CA PRO A 9 -4.56 -17.72 -54.03
C PRO A 9 -3.51 -17.77 -52.92
N MET A 10 -3.10 -16.60 -52.40
CA MET A 10 -2.36 -16.47 -51.17
C MET A 10 -3.29 -16.82 -49.99
N ARG A 11 -3.04 -17.96 -49.34
CA ARG A 11 -3.65 -18.31 -48.07
C ARG A 11 -3.00 -17.44 -46.96
N LEU A 12 -3.68 -16.42 -46.51
CA LEU A 12 -3.36 -15.68 -45.30
C LEU A 12 -3.70 -16.55 -44.08
N ALA A 13 -2.67 -17.17 -43.49
CA ALA A 13 -2.77 -17.78 -42.18
C ALA A 13 -2.84 -16.67 -41.12
N GLY A 14 -4.02 -16.36 -40.65
CA GLY A 14 -4.25 -15.43 -39.55
C GLY A 14 -3.74 -16.05 -38.25
N ILE A 15 -2.61 -15.56 -37.73
CA ILE A 15 -2.17 -15.84 -36.35
C ILE A 15 -3.03 -14.98 -35.42
N ALA A 16 -4.02 -15.60 -34.78
CA ALA A 16 -4.78 -14.97 -33.69
C ALA A 16 -3.87 -14.92 -32.46
N LEU A 17 -3.26 -13.76 -32.18
CA LEU A 17 -2.62 -13.47 -30.90
C LEU A 17 -3.74 -13.32 -29.86
N LEU A 18 -3.96 -14.34 -29.06
CA LEU A 18 -4.77 -14.27 -27.83
C LEU A 18 -3.96 -13.49 -26.78
N LEU A 19 -4.13 -12.17 -26.75
CA LEU A 19 -3.70 -11.34 -25.63
C LEU A 19 -4.52 -11.75 -24.40
N GLY A 20 -3.93 -12.58 -23.55
CA GLY A 20 -4.47 -12.91 -22.24
C GLY A 20 -4.48 -11.68 -21.36
N CYS A 21 -5.60 -10.95 -21.34
CA CYS A 21 -5.84 -9.88 -20.38
C CYS A 21 -6.16 -10.54 -19.04
N GLY A 22 -5.15 -10.75 -18.19
CA GLY A 22 -5.36 -11.13 -16.79
C GLY A 22 -6.13 -10.01 -16.07
N PRO A 23 -6.97 -10.33 -15.06
CA PRO A 23 -7.64 -9.30 -14.28
C PRO A 23 -6.59 -8.49 -13.52
N VAL A 24 -6.38 -7.25 -13.92
CA VAL A 24 -5.66 -6.26 -13.12
C VAL A 24 -6.64 -5.84 -12.03
N LEU A 25 -6.44 -6.30 -10.79
CA LEU A 25 -7.19 -5.84 -9.63
C LEU A 25 -6.73 -4.40 -9.32
N ALA A 26 -7.50 -3.44 -9.81
CA ALA A 26 -7.27 -2.04 -9.46
C ALA A 26 -7.56 -1.83 -7.97
N ALA A 27 -6.75 -0.98 -7.31
CA ALA A 27 -6.99 -0.60 -5.93
C ALA A 27 -8.40 -0.02 -5.76
N PRO A 28 -9.13 -0.36 -4.68
CA PRO A 28 -10.45 0.17 -4.44
C PRO A 28 -10.40 1.69 -4.27
N SER A 29 -11.42 2.39 -4.76
CA SER A 29 -11.54 3.86 -4.65
C SER A 29 -11.52 4.36 -3.20
N THR A 30 -11.82 3.50 -2.24
CA THR A 30 -11.79 3.77 -0.80
C THR A 30 -10.40 3.64 -0.18
N PHE A 31 -9.39 3.16 -0.90
CA PHE A 31 -8.06 2.91 -0.33
C PHE A 31 -7.46 4.17 0.31
N GLY A 32 -7.56 5.31 -0.35
CA GLY A 32 -7.05 6.58 0.17
C GLY A 32 -7.71 7.01 1.48
N SER A 33 -9.03 6.89 1.59
CA SER A 33 -9.76 7.24 2.82
C SER A 33 -9.60 6.19 3.93
N VAL A 34 -9.56 4.91 3.59
CA VAL A 34 -9.47 3.83 4.58
C VAL A 34 -8.04 3.68 5.09
N VAL A 35 -7.09 3.39 4.21
CA VAL A 35 -5.69 3.15 4.61
C VAL A 35 -4.98 4.47 4.87
N GLY A 36 -5.20 5.50 4.02
CA GLY A 36 -4.54 6.80 4.16
C GLY A 36 -4.85 7.48 5.49
N ASN A 37 -6.12 7.53 5.91
CA ASN A 37 -6.50 8.11 7.22
C ASN A 37 -5.94 7.29 8.38
N ALA A 38 -5.95 5.97 8.27
CA ALA A 38 -5.45 5.10 9.32
C ALA A 38 -3.95 5.26 9.55
N VAL A 39 -3.11 5.26 8.49
CA VAL A 39 -1.66 5.44 8.65
C VAL A 39 -1.28 6.86 9.09
N LEU A 40 -2.16 7.86 8.86
CA LEU A 40 -2.02 9.21 9.40
C LEU A 40 -2.48 9.34 10.86
N CYS A 41 -2.97 8.28 11.48
CA CYS A 41 -3.59 8.30 12.81
C CYS A 41 -4.83 9.21 12.92
N LEU A 42 -5.52 9.44 11.82
CA LEU A 42 -6.75 10.25 11.79
C LEU A 42 -7.99 9.39 12.06
N ASP A 43 -7.87 8.08 12.02
CA ASP A 43 -8.93 7.13 12.26
C ASP A 43 -8.52 6.07 13.28
N HIS A 44 -9.50 5.27 13.73
CA HIS A 44 -9.25 4.16 14.65
C HIS A 44 -8.49 3.03 13.95
N VAL A 45 -7.48 2.45 14.62
CA VAL A 45 -6.74 1.30 14.09
C VAL A 45 -7.39 0.01 14.61
N ASP A 46 -8.22 -0.60 13.77
CA ASP A 46 -8.79 -1.93 13.98
C ASP A 46 -8.07 -2.93 13.07
N THR A 47 -7.18 -3.73 13.65
CA THR A 47 -6.33 -4.69 12.91
C THR A 47 -7.15 -5.77 12.21
N ALA A 48 -8.24 -6.26 12.82
CA ALA A 48 -9.11 -7.26 12.22
C ALA A 48 -9.86 -6.70 11.00
N TYR A 49 -10.36 -5.47 11.10
CA TYR A 49 -10.99 -4.77 9.98
C TYR A 49 -10.01 -4.58 8.82
N PHE A 50 -8.82 -4.02 9.08
CA PHE A 50 -7.84 -3.75 8.01
C PHE A 50 -7.35 -5.04 7.36
N ARG A 51 -7.12 -6.10 8.11
CA ARG A 51 -6.75 -7.40 7.55
C ARG A 51 -7.82 -7.94 6.62
N SER A 52 -9.10 -7.85 7.01
CA SER A 52 -10.23 -8.29 6.18
C SER A 52 -10.38 -7.43 4.93
N TYR A 53 -10.27 -6.11 5.06
CA TYR A 53 -10.34 -5.16 3.94
C TYR A 53 -9.24 -5.42 2.90
N LEU A 54 -7.99 -5.57 3.35
CA LEU A 54 -6.84 -5.80 2.47
C LEU A 54 -6.93 -7.18 1.79
N ALA A 55 -7.32 -8.22 2.53
CA ALA A 55 -7.50 -9.55 1.95
C ALA A 55 -8.60 -9.58 0.88
N ALA A 56 -9.70 -8.87 1.09
CA ALA A 56 -10.77 -8.76 0.11
C ALA A 56 -10.38 -7.94 -1.13
N SER A 57 -9.54 -6.91 -0.96
CA SER A 57 -9.18 -5.96 -2.01
C SER A 57 -7.96 -6.40 -2.83
N PHE A 58 -6.98 -7.03 -2.21
CA PHE A 58 -5.66 -7.33 -2.81
C PHE A 58 -5.26 -8.81 -2.69
N GLY A 59 -6.10 -9.65 -2.09
CA GLY A 59 -5.80 -11.05 -1.84
C GLY A 59 -5.16 -11.29 -0.48
N PRO A 60 -4.84 -12.55 -0.16
CA PRO A 60 -4.31 -12.93 1.15
C PRO A 60 -2.94 -12.29 1.42
N ALA A 61 -2.61 -12.13 2.71
CA ALA A 61 -1.27 -11.73 3.11
C ALA A 61 -0.24 -12.71 2.53
N TYR A 62 0.79 -12.19 1.89
CA TYR A 62 1.86 -13.00 1.31
C TYR A 62 2.92 -13.39 2.36
N LYS A 63 2.92 -12.72 3.51
CA LYS A 63 3.92 -12.92 4.56
C LYS A 63 3.33 -12.60 5.92
N HIS A 64 3.76 -13.35 6.94
CA HIS A 64 3.49 -13.09 8.36
C HIS A 64 4.82 -13.09 9.10
N GLU A 65 5.33 -11.92 9.46
CA GLU A 65 6.64 -11.74 10.07
C GLU A 65 6.73 -10.43 10.85
N GLY A 66 7.51 -10.43 11.93
CA GLY A 66 7.76 -9.25 12.74
C GLY A 66 6.52 -8.71 13.45
N GLY A 67 5.58 -9.58 13.82
CA GLY A 67 4.33 -9.20 14.47
C GLY A 67 3.31 -8.57 13.51
N ALA A 68 3.43 -8.81 12.20
CA ALA A 68 2.57 -8.21 11.20
C ALA A 68 2.20 -9.16 10.05
N TRP A 69 1.00 -8.95 9.52
CA TRP A 69 0.55 -9.47 8.24
C TRP A 69 0.90 -8.48 7.14
N TRP A 70 1.57 -8.96 6.08
CA TRP A 70 2.03 -8.16 4.95
C TRP A 70 1.19 -8.43 3.72
N PHE A 71 0.70 -7.36 3.10
CA PHE A 71 -0.09 -7.41 1.87
C PHE A 71 0.63 -6.64 0.78
N THR A 72 0.87 -7.27 -0.38
CA THR A 72 1.31 -6.55 -1.57
C THR A 72 0.11 -5.78 -2.11
N VAL A 73 0.31 -4.50 -2.39
CA VAL A 73 -0.73 -3.63 -2.95
C VAL A 73 -0.18 -2.88 -4.17
N ASP A 74 -1.06 -2.59 -5.12
CA ASP A 74 -0.78 -1.68 -6.24
C ASP A 74 -1.74 -0.49 -6.10
N ALA A 75 -1.33 0.50 -5.33
CA ALA A 75 -2.18 1.60 -4.95
C ALA A 75 -1.37 2.90 -4.81
N ASN A 76 -2.07 4.02 -4.69
CA ASN A 76 -1.48 5.34 -4.46
C ASN A 76 -2.07 6.01 -3.22
N LEU A 77 -1.22 6.66 -2.44
CA LEU A 77 -1.59 7.61 -1.40
C LEU A 77 -0.89 8.93 -1.68
N TRP A 78 -1.65 10.00 -1.75
CA TRP A 78 -1.13 11.37 -1.96
C TRP A 78 -0.24 11.51 -3.22
N GLY A 79 -0.51 10.72 -4.26
CA GLY A 79 0.31 10.69 -5.48
C GLY A 79 1.59 9.83 -5.38
N ILE A 80 1.85 9.18 -4.26
CA ILE A 80 2.98 8.28 -4.04
C ILE A 80 2.52 6.83 -4.17
N ALA A 81 3.26 6.02 -4.93
CA ALA A 81 2.99 4.58 -5.06
C ALA A 81 3.21 3.86 -3.73
N ILE A 82 2.26 3.03 -3.34
CA ILE A 82 2.33 2.15 -2.17
C ILE A 82 2.50 0.72 -2.65
N THR A 83 3.53 0.06 -2.16
CA THR A 83 3.89 -1.32 -2.57
C THR A 83 3.40 -2.37 -1.59
N ASP A 84 3.35 -2.02 -0.31
CA ASP A 84 2.94 -2.94 0.75
C ASP A 84 2.14 -2.22 1.82
N VAL A 85 1.20 -2.94 2.41
CA VAL A 85 0.53 -2.54 3.66
C VAL A 85 0.74 -3.64 4.69
N LEU A 86 1.07 -3.21 5.91
CA LEU A 86 1.30 -4.08 7.06
C LEU A 86 0.21 -3.82 8.10
N VAL A 87 -0.30 -4.89 8.68
CA VAL A 87 -1.28 -4.81 9.78
C VAL A 87 -0.77 -5.66 10.94
N GLY A 88 -0.78 -5.13 12.14
CA GLY A 88 -0.38 -5.84 13.35
C GLY A 88 -1.17 -7.15 13.52
N ASP A 89 -0.52 -8.18 14.05
CA ASP A 89 -1.08 -9.52 14.24
C ASP A 89 -1.62 -9.77 15.63
N ASP A 90 -1.73 -8.70 16.43
CA ASP A 90 -2.20 -8.73 17.82
C ASP A 90 -1.30 -9.55 18.78
N SER A 91 -0.08 -9.91 18.35
CA SER A 91 0.92 -10.54 19.23
C SER A 91 1.51 -9.58 20.27
N SER A 92 1.24 -8.28 20.12
CA SER A 92 1.62 -7.22 21.04
C SER A 92 0.41 -6.39 21.44
N ASN A 93 0.55 -5.62 22.55
CA ASN A 93 -0.50 -4.70 23.02
C ASN A 93 -0.64 -3.44 22.15
N ALA A 94 0.07 -3.35 21.04
CA ALA A 94 0.01 -2.24 20.12
C ALA A 94 -0.60 -2.72 18.78
N GLY A 95 -1.84 -2.35 18.53
CA GLY A 95 -2.40 -2.44 17.19
C GLY A 95 -1.73 -1.40 16.29
N PHE A 96 -1.34 -1.78 15.06
CA PHE A 96 -0.78 -0.84 14.11
C PHE A 96 -1.19 -1.15 12.68
N ILE A 97 -1.13 -0.12 11.86
CA ILE A 97 -1.19 -0.21 10.40
C ILE A 97 -0.03 0.60 9.83
N ALA A 98 0.61 0.07 8.79
CA ALA A 98 1.71 0.73 8.09
C ALA A 98 1.58 0.59 6.58
N ALA A 99 2.10 1.56 5.84
CA ALA A 99 2.23 1.50 4.38
C ALA A 99 3.68 1.74 3.98
N VAL A 100 4.18 0.96 3.02
CA VAL A 100 5.49 1.15 2.39
C VAL A 100 5.30 1.99 1.14
N ALA A 101 5.85 3.19 1.17
CA ALA A 101 5.79 4.16 0.09
C ALA A 101 7.06 4.11 -0.75
N ASP A 102 6.92 4.07 -2.08
CA ASP A 102 8.04 4.07 -3.02
C ASP A 102 8.60 5.48 -3.22
N ALA A 103 8.99 6.08 -2.11
CA ALA A 103 9.59 7.40 -2.04
C ALA A 103 10.46 7.53 -0.78
N ALA A 104 11.44 8.43 -0.84
CA ALA A 104 12.20 8.83 0.35
C ALA A 104 11.29 9.57 1.37
N PRO A 105 11.62 9.54 2.68
CA PRO A 105 10.81 10.17 3.73
C PRO A 105 10.48 11.65 3.51
N ASP A 106 11.41 12.45 2.95
CA ASP A 106 11.17 13.86 2.65
C ASP A 106 10.10 14.04 1.57
N LYS A 107 10.16 13.22 0.51
CA LYS A 107 9.19 13.24 -0.58
C LYS A 107 7.80 12.78 -0.14
N LEU A 108 7.74 11.75 0.71
CA LEU A 108 6.48 11.32 1.28
C LEU A 108 5.85 12.41 2.15
N ASP A 109 6.65 13.06 3.01
CA ASP A 109 6.16 14.15 3.86
C ASP A 109 5.66 15.35 3.03
N GLU A 110 6.42 15.78 2.00
CA GLU A 110 5.98 16.82 1.06
C GLU A 110 4.62 16.49 0.42
N ALA A 111 4.43 15.26 -0.02
CA ALA A 111 3.17 14.81 -0.64
C ALA A 111 2.00 14.82 0.37
N ILE A 112 2.25 14.38 1.61
CA ILE A 112 1.25 14.41 2.69
C ILE A 112 0.89 15.86 3.04
N ILE A 113 1.86 16.75 3.17
CA ILE A 113 1.63 18.18 3.43
C ILE A 113 0.76 18.77 2.33
N ALA A 114 1.10 18.53 1.07
CA ALA A 114 0.36 19.06 -0.07
C ALA A 114 -1.10 18.57 -0.11
N ALA A 115 -1.34 17.32 0.27
CA ALA A 115 -2.68 16.72 0.21
C ALA A 115 -3.53 16.96 1.46
N THR A 116 -2.92 17.10 2.65
CA THR A 116 -3.64 17.08 3.94
C THR A 116 -3.30 18.25 4.86
N GLY A 117 -2.20 18.95 4.62
CA GLY A 117 -1.67 19.96 5.54
C GLY A 117 -0.94 19.39 6.77
N LEU A 118 -0.85 18.07 6.92
CA LEU A 118 -0.15 17.45 8.06
C LEU A 118 1.36 17.45 7.85
N HIS A 119 2.09 17.88 8.87
CA HIS A 119 3.55 17.89 8.89
C HIS A 119 4.09 16.80 9.81
N HIS A 120 5.23 16.21 9.42
CA HIS A 120 6.00 15.29 10.25
C HIS A 120 7.34 15.95 10.63
N VAL A 121 7.49 16.27 11.89
CA VAL A 121 8.74 16.85 12.42
C VAL A 121 9.76 15.76 12.70
N LYS A 122 11.04 16.03 12.39
CA LYS A 122 12.16 15.14 12.74
C LYS A 122 12.34 15.13 14.26
N LEU A 123 12.41 13.95 14.85
CA LEU A 123 12.59 13.80 16.29
C LEU A 123 14.07 13.72 16.73
N ASP A 124 14.98 13.49 15.77
CA ASP A 124 16.41 13.37 16.00
C ASP A 124 17.20 13.91 14.81
N ALA A 125 18.51 14.07 15.00
CA ALA A 125 19.45 14.58 14.00
C ALA A 125 20.26 13.47 13.33
N SER A 126 19.80 12.20 13.38
CA SER A 126 20.47 11.09 12.71
C SER A 126 20.40 11.20 11.19
N ALA A 127 21.19 10.36 10.49
CA ALA A 127 21.14 10.26 9.04
C ALA A 127 19.75 9.75 8.53
N PHE A 128 19.00 9.04 9.39
CA PHE A 128 17.68 8.48 9.10
C PHE A 128 16.67 8.83 10.22
N PRO A 129 16.33 10.11 10.37
CA PRO A 129 15.53 10.55 11.49
C PRO A 129 14.12 9.97 11.46
N LEU A 130 13.65 9.53 12.63
CA LEU A 130 12.22 9.28 12.84
C LEU A 130 11.49 10.62 12.74
N ARG A 131 10.37 10.65 12.02
CA ARG A 131 9.49 11.81 11.89
C ARG A 131 8.13 11.49 12.50
N ARG A 132 7.50 12.48 13.12
CA ARG A 132 6.20 12.33 13.76
C ARG A 132 5.28 13.51 13.47
N SER A 133 4.00 13.21 13.20
CA SER A 133 2.94 14.22 13.08
C SER A 133 2.26 14.49 14.42
N GLY A 134 1.48 15.59 14.47
CA GLY A 134 0.66 15.91 15.63
C GLY A 134 -0.32 14.79 16.03
N PRO A 135 -1.08 14.18 15.09
CA PRO A 135 -1.95 13.03 15.37
C PRO A 135 -1.21 11.77 15.83
N GLY A 136 0.09 11.66 15.58
CA GLY A 136 0.94 10.56 16.05
C GLY A 136 1.44 9.62 15.00
N SER A 137 1.11 9.82 13.72
CA SER A 137 1.71 9.02 12.63
C SER A 137 3.21 9.24 12.55
N LYS A 138 3.92 8.22 12.11
CA LYS A 138 5.38 8.21 12.07
C LYS A 138 5.86 7.83 10.68
N ILE A 139 6.93 8.49 10.21
CA ILE A 139 7.63 8.15 8.98
C ILE A 139 9.04 7.73 9.33
N VAL A 140 9.46 6.57 8.80
CA VAL A 140 10.82 6.03 8.93
C VAL A 140 11.39 5.68 7.57
N TYR A 141 12.71 5.71 7.46
CA TYR A 141 13.41 5.16 6.31
C TYR A 141 13.31 3.64 6.31
N PHE A 142 13.06 3.05 5.14
CA PHE A 142 12.90 1.62 4.97
C PHE A 142 13.43 1.15 3.60
N ASN A 143 14.63 0.54 3.59
CA ASN A 143 15.23 -0.06 2.38
C ASN A 143 15.17 0.85 1.14
N SER A 144 15.76 2.04 1.19
CA SER A 144 15.70 3.10 0.17
C SER A 144 14.31 3.72 -0.11
N LYS A 145 13.29 3.27 0.59
CA LYS A 145 11.91 3.77 0.58
C LYS A 145 11.57 4.40 1.92
N SER A 146 10.30 4.65 2.15
CA SER A 146 9.79 5.05 3.46
C SER A 146 8.65 4.14 3.91
N LYS A 147 8.49 4.04 5.21
CA LYS A 147 7.33 3.42 5.84
C LYS A 147 6.63 4.48 6.68
N ILE A 148 5.35 4.69 6.42
CA ILE A 148 4.47 5.49 7.28
C ILE A 148 3.59 4.55 8.10
N TYR A 149 3.39 4.85 9.39
CA TYR A 149 2.57 4.00 10.23
C TYR A 149 1.90 4.77 11.36
N CYS A 150 0.78 4.20 11.80
CA CYS A 150 0.09 4.55 13.03
C CYS A 150 0.09 3.36 13.97
N ASP A 151 0.54 3.55 15.20
CA ASP A 151 0.48 2.57 16.29
C ASP A 151 -0.40 3.12 17.41
N ARG A 152 -1.26 2.27 17.96
CA ARG A 152 -2.14 2.59 19.09
C ARG A 152 -1.99 1.51 20.15
N TYR A 153 -1.75 1.94 21.38
CA TYR A 153 -1.81 1.05 22.53
C TYR A 153 -3.26 0.59 22.73
N GLN A 154 -3.48 -0.70 22.68
CA GLN A 154 -4.72 -1.30 23.14
C GLN A 154 -4.56 -1.56 24.62
N ALA A 155 -5.38 -0.89 25.45
CA ALA A 155 -5.43 -1.22 26.86
C ALA A 155 -5.83 -2.70 26.99
N LEU A 156 -5.02 -3.50 27.69
CA LEU A 156 -5.40 -4.88 28.02
C LEU A 156 -6.76 -4.82 28.72
N ALA A 157 -7.71 -5.63 28.27
CA ALA A 157 -8.92 -5.85 29.04
C ALA A 157 -8.53 -6.24 30.46
N PRO A 158 -9.17 -5.68 31.50
CA PRO A 158 -8.92 -6.12 32.87
C PRO A 158 -9.07 -7.64 32.90
N GLY A 159 -8.04 -8.32 33.41
CA GLY A 159 -8.12 -9.78 33.60
C GLY A 159 -9.36 -10.13 34.42
N PRO A 160 -9.94 -11.33 34.23
CA PRO A 160 -11.08 -11.75 35.04
C PRO A 160 -10.70 -11.71 36.54
N PRO A 161 -11.64 -11.31 37.42
CA PRO A 161 -11.42 -11.21 38.83
C PRO A 161 -11.05 -12.55 39.47
#